data_c77c468f5e816494434d088d5357592b
#
_entry.id   c77c468f5e816494434d088d5357592b
#
_cell.length_a   1.000
_cell.length_b   1.000
_cell.length_c   1.000
_cell.angle_alpha   90.00
_cell.angle_beta   90.00
_cell.angle_gamma   90.00
#
_symmetry.space_group_name_H-M   'P 1'
#
loop_
_entity.id
_entity.type
_entity.pdbx_description
1 polymer ?
#
loop_
_entity_poly.entity_id
_entity_poly.type
_entity_poly.pdbx_seq_one_letter_code
_entity_poly.pdbx_strand_id
1 'polypeptide(L)'
;MKVLSWNVNGIRSVFKHGFLEWLKKSNADIICLQEVRAQTNQFPKELTSLKNYNLYLNPAVKKGYSGTAIFSKEKPLRIETKLGLKRFDDEGRFIGLDYPDFTFIDIYLPHGGRMKENLNYKLEVYEYLLNYLDKIKDKNVIIAGDFNIAHQEIDLARPKANKNNIMFTLEERKQIDSIIELGFIDTFRK
;
A
#
# COMPACT_ATOMS: atom_id res chain seq x y z
N MET A 1 -15.61 11.34 -2.19
CA MET A 1 -14.37 10.76 -2.75
C MET A 1 -14.47 9.23 -2.69
N LYS A 2 -14.11 8.53 -3.77
CA LYS A 2 -14.06 7.06 -3.84
C LYS A 2 -12.62 6.60 -4.00
N VAL A 3 -12.14 5.81 -3.03
CA VAL A 3 -10.80 5.22 -3.02
C VAL A 3 -10.92 3.71 -3.18
N LEU A 4 -10.06 3.11 -4.00
CA LEU A 4 -9.92 1.68 -4.16
C LEU A 4 -8.46 1.26 -3.94
N SER A 5 -8.25 0.16 -3.23
CA SER A 5 -6.95 -0.45 -3.01
C SER A 5 -6.96 -1.90 -3.47
N TRP A 6 -5.92 -2.34 -4.20
CA TRP A 6 -5.83 -3.70 -4.71
C TRP A 6 -4.37 -4.17 -4.85
N ASN A 7 -4.00 -5.23 -4.13
CA ASN A 7 -2.78 -5.98 -4.43
C ASN A 7 -3.01 -6.80 -5.69
N VAL A 8 -2.41 -6.36 -6.81
CA VAL A 8 -2.67 -6.92 -8.15
C VAL A 8 -1.79 -8.11 -8.49
N ASN A 9 -0.80 -8.44 -7.66
CA ASN A 9 0.13 -9.54 -7.92
C ASN A 9 0.68 -9.55 -9.37
N GLY A 10 0.99 -8.36 -9.89
CA GLY A 10 1.52 -8.14 -11.23
C GLY A 10 0.55 -7.46 -12.20
N ILE A 11 0.79 -6.16 -12.46
CA ILE A 11 -0.08 -5.32 -13.31
C ILE A 11 -0.24 -5.87 -14.73
N ARG A 12 0.82 -6.44 -15.31
CA ARG A 12 0.76 -7.02 -16.67
C ARG A 12 -0.17 -8.24 -16.76
N SER A 13 -0.29 -9.01 -15.68
CA SER A 13 -1.20 -10.14 -15.60
C SER A 13 -2.65 -9.67 -15.54
N VAL A 14 -2.98 -8.83 -14.56
CA VAL A 14 -4.37 -8.35 -14.40
C VAL A 14 -4.83 -7.50 -15.58
N PHE A 15 -3.92 -6.79 -16.25
CA PHE A 15 -4.24 -6.06 -17.48
C PHE A 15 -4.82 -6.97 -18.56
N LYS A 16 -4.24 -8.16 -18.77
CA LYS A 16 -4.75 -9.17 -19.72
C LYS A 16 -6.13 -9.72 -19.32
N HIS A 17 -6.51 -9.60 -18.06
CA HIS A 17 -7.78 -10.09 -17.51
C HIS A 17 -8.80 -8.97 -17.26
N GLY A 18 -8.69 -7.86 -18.01
CA GLY A 18 -9.72 -6.81 -18.03
C GLY A 18 -9.55 -5.68 -17.02
N PHE A 19 -8.35 -5.52 -16.44
CA PHE A 19 -8.08 -4.44 -15.48
C PHE A 19 -8.42 -3.06 -16.03
N LEU A 20 -8.12 -2.78 -17.32
CA LEU A 20 -8.41 -1.48 -17.95
C LEU A 20 -9.92 -1.16 -17.94
N GLU A 21 -10.75 -2.13 -18.29
CA GLU A 21 -12.20 -1.96 -18.30
C GLU A 21 -12.76 -1.81 -16.88
N TRP A 22 -12.24 -2.61 -15.94
CA TRP A 22 -12.57 -2.47 -14.53
C TRP A 22 -12.20 -1.07 -14.00
N LEU A 23 -10.99 -0.57 -14.30
CA LEU A 23 -10.53 0.74 -13.88
C LEU A 23 -11.45 1.85 -14.41
N LYS A 24 -11.77 1.84 -15.70
CA LYS A 24 -12.69 2.81 -16.31
C LYS A 24 -14.09 2.75 -15.67
N LYS A 25 -14.62 1.55 -15.50
CA LYS A 25 -15.96 1.32 -14.92
C LYS A 25 -16.03 1.69 -13.44
N SER A 26 -14.95 1.53 -12.71
CA SER A 26 -14.88 1.85 -11.28
C SER A 26 -15.16 3.32 -11.01
N ASN A 27 -14.73 4.18 -11.91
CA ASN A 27 -14.80 5.64 -11.82
C ASN A 27 -14.36 6.20 -10.46
N ALA A 28 -13.40 5.52 -9.80
CA ALA A 28 -12.88 5.94 -8.51
C ALA A 28 -12.03 7.20 -8.65
N ASP A 29 -11.91 7.99 -7.58
CA ASP A 29 -11.10 9.19 -7.59
C ASP A 29 -9.61 8.86 -7.41
N ILE A 30 -9.33 7.86 -6.56
CA ILE A 30 -7.98 7.31 -6.34
C ILE A 30 -8.05 5.78 -6.39
N ILE A 31 -7.10 5.16 -7.11
CA ILE A 31 -6.91 3.71 -7.15
C ILE A 31 -5.45 3.44 -6.84
N CYS A 32 -5.16 2.81 -5.72
CA CYS A 32 -3.82 2.42 -5.33
C CYS A 32 -3.60 0.93 -5.51
N LEU A 33 -2.43 0.58 -6.03
CA LEU A 33 -2.07 -0.78 -6.40
C LEU A 33 -0.78 -1.18 -5.72
N GLN A 34 -0.78 -2.35 -5.12
CA GLN A 34 0.40 -2.96 -4.53
C GLN A 34 0.83 -4.16 -5.38
N GLU A 35 2.11 -4.45 -5.32
CA GLU A 35 2.72 -5.59 -6.01
C GLU A 35 2.56 -5.52 -7.54
N VAL A 36 2.86 -4.35 -8.11
CA VAL A 36 2.73 -4.13 -9.57
C VAL A 36 3.73 -4.93 -10.41
N ARG A 37 4.89 -5.32 -9.85
CA ARG A 37 5.92 -6.19 -10.45
C ARG A 37 6.34 -5.76 -11.86
N ALA A 38 6.38 -4.47 -12.13
CA ALA A 38 6.72 -3.92 -13.44
C ALA A 38 7.56 -2.65 -13.30
N GLN A 39 8.55 -2.50 -14.19
CA GLN A 39 9.26 -1.24 -14.36
C GLN A 39 8.40 -0.25 -15.16
N THR A 40 8.70 1.03 -15.11
CA THR A 40 7.94 2.08 -15.81
C THR A 40 7.75 1.77 -17.29
N ASN A 41 8.79 1.29 -17.98
CA ASN A 41 8.74 0.93 -19.39
C ASN A 41 8.00 -0.39 -19.69
N GLN A 42 7.58 -1.12 -18.65
CA GLN A 42 6.83 -2.37 -18.78
C GLN A 42 5.33 -2.19 -18.46
N PHE A 43 4.93 -1.01 -18.04
CA PHE A 43 3.49 -0.72 -17.87
C PHE A 43 2.80 -0.72 -19.25
N PRO A 44 1.57 -1.28 -19.33
CA PRO A 44 0.75 -1.21 -20.53
C PRO A 44 0.54 0.25 -20.97
N LYS A 45 0.77 0.55 -22.25
CA LYS A 45 0.66 1.91 -22.77
C LYS A 45 -0.74 2.51 -22.57
N GLU A 46 -1.76 1.68 -22.67
CA GLU A 46 -3.16 2.06 -22.44
C GLU A 46 -3.40 2.58 -21.02
N LEU A 47 -2.65 2.09 -20.03
CA LEU A 47 -2.73 2.57 -18.65
C LEU A 47 -1.96 3.88 -18.44
N THR A 48 -0.81 4.04 -19.11
CA THR A 48 0.02 5.24 -18.98
C THR A 48 -0.53 6.44 -19.79
N SER A 49 -1.43 6.19 -20.72
CA SER A 49 -2.04 7.22 -21.59
C SER A 49 -3.50 7.55 -21.24
N LEU A 50 -3.99 7.13 -20.08
CA LEU A 50 -5.34 7.44 -19.64
C LEU A 50 -5.52 8.97 -19.43
N LYS A 51 -6.49 9.56 -20.13
CA LYS A 51 -6.72 11.02 -20.07
C LYS A 51 -7.33 11.47 -18.73
N ASN A 52 -8.09 10.59 -18.07
CA ASN A 52 -8.84 10.92 -16.86
C ASN A 52 -8.09 10.58 -15.56
N TYR A 53 -6.88 10.03 -15.67
CA TYR A 53 -6.06 9.68 -14.52
C TYR A 53 -4.60 10.11 -14.72
N ASN A 54 -4.02 10.62 -13.65
CA ASN A 54 -2.59 10.80 -13.51
C ASN A 54 -2.03 9.53 -12.85
N LEU A 55 -0.98 8.96 -13.43
CA LEU A 55 -0.36 7.73 -12.95
C LEU A 55 0.95 8.05 -12.23
N TYR A 56 1.07 7.58 -11.00
CA TYR A 56 2.26 7.69 -10.16
C TYR A 56 2.79 6.29 -9.90
N LEU A 57 4.09 6.08 -10.14
CA LEU A 57 4.75 4.78 -10.07
C LEU A 57 5.94 4.82 -9.14
N ASN A 58 6.06 3.80 -8.31
CA ASN A 58 7.26 3.53 -7.53
C ASN A 58 7.69 2.06 -7.75
N PRO A 59 8.39 1.76 -8.86
CA PRO A 59 8.86 0.41 -9.14
C PRO A 59 10.01 0.03 -8.22
N ALA A 60 10.10 -1.25 -7.84
CA ALA A 60 11.28 -1.75 -7.14
C ALA A 60 12.54 -1.68 -8.02
N VAL A 61 13.71 -1.51 -7.42
CA VAL A 61 15.00 -1.63 -8.10
C VAL A 61 15.15 -3.03 -8.72
N LYS A 62 14.73 -4.06 -7.99
CA LYS A 62 14.70 -5.44 -8.49
C LYS A 62 13.54 -5.63 -9.46
N LYS A 63 13.86 -5.92 -10.72
CA LYS A 63 12.86 -6.15 -11.77
C LYS A 63 11.92 -7.32 -11.46
N GLY A 64 10.62 -7.13 -11.75
CA GLY A 64 9.61 -8.18 -11.56
C GLY A 64 9.22 -8.45 -10.10
N TYR A 65 9.58 -7.56 -9.19
CA TYR A 65 9.35 -7.68 -7.76
C TYR A 65 8.65 -6.44 -7.20
N SER A 66 7.77 -6.62 -6.20
CA SER A 66 7.15 -5.54 -5.42
C SER A 66 6.62 -4.36 -6.29
N GLY A 67 6.81 -3.13 -5.83
CA GLY A 67 6.39 -1.90 -6.52
C GLY A 67 4.94 -1.51 -6.24
N THR A 68 4.70 -0.20 -6.18
CA THR A 68 3.37 0.40 -5.98
C THR A 68 3.01 1.34 -7.12
N ALA A 69 1.71 1.60 -7.29
CA ALA A 69 1.21 2.56 -8.28
C ALA A 69 -0.08 3.21 -7.80
N ILE A 70 -0.27 4.49 -8.14
CA ILE A 70 -1.53 5.20 -7.87
C ILE A 70 -2.04 5.80 -9.18
N PHE A 71 -3.31 5.55 -9.48
CA PHE A 71 -4.10 6.32 -10.45
C PHE A 71 -4.92 7.35 -9.67
N SER A 72 -4.75 8.63 -9.97
CA SER A 72 -5.52 9.71 -9.36
C SER A 72 -6.11 10.63 -10.42
N LYS A 73 -7.40 11.01 -10.28
CA LYS A 73 -8.03 12.00 -11.15
C LYS A 73 -7.41 13.38 -10.95
N GLU A 74 -7.11 13.75 -9.72
CA GLU A 74 -6.50 15.02 -9.38
C GLU A 74 -4.97 14.92 -9.33
N LYS A 75 -4.30 16.03 -9.62
CA LYS A 75 -2.85 16.14 -9.47
C LYS A 75 -2.50 16.55 -8.06
N PRO A 76 -1.61 15.83 -7.35
CA PRO A 76 -1.11 16.27 -6.06
C PRO A 76 -0.16 17.46 -6.19
N LEU A 77 -0.02 18.20 -5.11
CA LEU A 77 0.96 19.27 -4.96
C LEU A 77 2.39 18.71 -4.80
N ARG A 78 2.52 17.54 -4.15
CA ARG A 78 3.79 16.87 -3.88
C ARG A 78 3.62 15.36 -3.97
N ILE A 79 4.69 14.70 -4.40
CA ILE A 79 4.80 13.24 -4.47
C ILE A 79 5.98 12.83 -3.62
N GLU A 80 5.80 11.82 -2.79
CA GLU A 80 6.84 11.18 -1.99
C GLU A 80 6.86 9.69 -2.25
N THR A 81 8.04 9.10 -2.44
CA THR A 81 8.19 7.67 -2.77
C THR A 81 9.15 6.93 -1.85
N LYS A 82 9.53 7.58 -0.74
CA LYS A 82 10.49 7.04 0.23
C LYS A 82 9.97 7.21 1.64
N LEU A 83 10.14 6.18 2.45
CA LEU A 83 9.87 6.20 3.89
C LEU A 83 11.14 6.50 4.70
N GLY A 84 12.32 6.34 4.07
CA GLY A 84 13.62 6.58 4.69
C GLY A 84 14.38 5.31 5.11
N LEU A 85 13.82 4.13 4.93
CA LEU A 85 14.48 2.84 5.13
C LEU A 85 14.95 2.31 3.78
N LYS A 86 16.24 2.28 3.54
CA LYS A 86 16.84 2.00 2.21
C LYS A 86 16.27 0.74 1.56
N ARG A 87 16.23 -0.39 2.26
CA ARG A 87 15.70 -1.65 1.71
C ARG A 87 14.24 -1.50 1.28
N PHE A 88 13.41 -0.88 2.09
CA PHE A 88 11.99 -0.65 1.83
C PHE A 88 11.80 0.29 0.63
N ASP A 89 12.59 1.36 0.58
CA ASP A 89 12.57 2.33 -0.51
C ASP A 89 13.01 1.69 -1.84
N ASP A 90 14.07 0.85 -1.81
CA ASP A 90 14.53 0.10 -2.98
C ASP A 90 13.50 -0.94 -3.48
N GLU A 91 12.58 -1.38 -2.62
CA GLU A 91 11.49 -2.29 -2.96
C GLU A 91 10.24 -1.56 -3.53
N GLY A 92 10.23 -0.21 -3.58
CA GLY A 92 9.17 0.59 -4.18
C GLY A 92 7.80 0.42 -3.53
N ARG A 93 7.74 0.43 -2.19
CA ARG A 93 6.57 0.03 -1.40
C ARG A 93 5.72 1.17 -0.86
N PHE A 94 6.05 2.41 -1.20
CA PHE A 94 5.41 3.59 -0.64
C PHE A 94 5.20 4.66 -1.71
N ILE A 95 3.98 5.22 -1.77
CA ILE A 95 3.70 6.47 -2.49
C ILE A 95 2.83 7.34 -1.60
N GLY A 96 3.33 8.53 -1.26
CA GLY A 96 2.58 9.61 -0.64
C GLY A 96 2.21 10.68 -1.66
N LEU A 97 0.96 11.09 -1.69
CA LEU A 97 0.44 12.17 -2.54
C LEU A 97 -0.18 13.25 -1.65
N ASP A 98 0.44 14.44 -1.61
CA ASP A 98 -0.10 15.57 -0.88
C ASP A 98 -1.05 16.36 -1.79
N TYR A 99 -2.29 16.52 -1.35
CA TYR A 99 -3.31 17.39 -1.95
C TYR A 99 -3.54 18.62 -1.07
N PRO A 100 -4.27 19.64 -1.52
CA PRO A 100 -4.52 20.84 -0.71
C PRO A 100 -5.15 20.55 0.66
N ASP A 101 -6.07 19.58 0.73
CA ASP A 101 -6.88 19.33 1.92
C ASP A 101 -6.52 18.03 2.66
N PHE A 102 -5.73 17.14 2.03
CA PHE A 102 -5.36 15.85 2.62
C PHE A 102 -4.10 15.26 2.02
N THR A 103 -3.48 14.32 2.73
CA THR A 103 -2.41 13.44 2.23
C THR A 103 -2.97 12.04 2.00
N PHE A 104 -2.73 11.46 0.83
CA PHE A 104 -3.04 10.06 0.53
C PHE A 104 -1.77 9.21 0.50
N ILE A 105 -1.79 8.08 1.19
CA ILE A 105 -0.67 7.15 1.26
C ILE A 105 -1.10 5.78 0.75
N ASP A 106 -0.38 5.27 -0.27
CA ASP A 106 -0.39 3.86 -0.66
C ASP A 106 0.83 3.17 -0.07
N ILE A 107 0.60 2.09 0.67
CA ILE A 107 1.68 1.33 1.30
C ILE A 107 1.54 -0.16 1.04
N TYR A 108 2.67 -0.82 0.74
CA TYR A 108 2.78 -2.26 0.60
C TYR A 108 3.79 -2.81 1.60
N LEU A 109 3.32 -3.18 2.77
CA LEU A 109 4.18 -3.65 3.87
C LEU A 109 4.70 -5.07 3.61
N PRO A 110 5.91 -5.40 4.09
CA PRO A 110 6.50 -6.72 3.88
C PRO A 110 5.64 -7.84 4.48
N HIS A 111 5.59 -9.00 3.82
CA HIS A 111 4.91 -10.18 4.35
C HIS A 111 5.58 -10.74 5.62
N GLY A 112 6.91 -10.65 5.72
CA GLY A 112 7.68 -11.16 6.86
C GLY A 112 8.23 -12.58 6.68
N GLY A 113 7.88 -13.25 5.58
CA GLY A 113 8.30 -14.62 5.28
C GLY A 113 7.46 -15.69 5.98
N ARG A 114 7.25 -16.83 5.33
CA ARG A 114 6.37 -17.90 5.84
C ARG A 114 6.86 -18.49 7.17
N MET A 115 8.18 -18.59 7.34
CA MET A 115 8.83 -19.08 8.56
C MET A 115 9.30 -17.92 9.48
N LYS A 116 8.75 -16.72 9.27
CA LYS A 116 9.10 -15.48 10.00
C LYS A 116 10.55 -15.01 9.79
N GLU A 117 11.22 -15.47 8.76
CA GLU A 117 12.62 -15.17 8.46
C GLU A 117 12.89 -13.68 8.21
N ASN A 118 11.86 -12.91 7.89
CA ASN A 118 11.92 -11.46 7.70
C ASN A 118 11.00 -10.68 8.68
N LEU A 119 10.59 -11.28 9.79
CA LEU A 119 9.73 -10.61 10.77
C LEU A 119 10.40 -9.36 11.33
N ASN A 120 11.68 -9.43 11.72
CA ASN A 120 12.41 -8.27 12.23
C ASN A 120 12.43 -7.11 11.23
N TYR A 121 12.69 -7.39 9.94
CA TYR A 121 12.62 -6.37 8.90
C TYR A 121 11.22 -5.78 8.77
N LYS A 122 10.18 -6.61 8.86
CA LYS A 122 8.79 -6.12 8.82
C LYS A 122 8.50 -5.19 10.00
N LEU A 123 8.90 -5.55 11.21
CA LEU A 123 8.71 -4.71 12.39
C LEU A 123 9.51 -3.41 12.31
N GLU A 124 10.75 -3.45 11.80
CA GLU A 124 11.55 -2.26 11.51
C GLU A 124 10.82 -1.31 10.54
N VAL A 125 10.22 -1.84 9.46
CA VAL A 125 9.43 -1.03 8.52
C VAL A 125 8.24 -0.36 9.23
N TYR A 126 7.56 -1.08 10.13
CA TYR A 126 6.46 -0.50 10.90
C TYR A 126 6.95 0.62 11.84
N GLU A 127 8.11 0.48 12.46
CA GLU A 127 8.71 1.55 13.26
C GLU A 127 8.95 2.82 12.43
N TYR A 128 9.52 2.67 11.23
CA TYR A 128 9.68 3.80 10.31
C TYR A 128 8.35 4.42 9.90
N LEU A 129 7.34 3.58 9.62
CA LEU A 129 5.99 4.05 9.29
C LEU A 129 5.38 4.83 10.45
N LEU A 130 5.42 4.31 11.68
CA LEU A 130 4.88 4.98 12.85
C LEU A 130 5.55 6.34 13.09
N ASN A 131 6.89 6.40 12.97
CA ASN A 131 7.64 7.65 13.05
C ASN A 131 7.28 8.64 11.94
N TYR A 132 6.96 8.17 10.74
CA TYR A 132 6.48 9.01 9.66
C TYR A 132 5.08 9.53 9.95
N LEU A 133 4.16 8.65 10.35
CA LEU A 133 2.78 8.99 10.66
C LEU A 133 2.65 9.97 11.83
N ASP A 134 3.47 9.80 12.87
CA ASP A 134 3.50 10.72 14.03
C ASP A 134 3.82 12.16 13.63
N LYS A 135 4.69 12.36 12.62
CA LYS A 135 5.04 13.69 12.10
C LYS A 135 3.92 14.37 11.31
N ILE A 136 2.96 13.60 10.81
CA ILE A 136 1.88 14.11 9.94
C ILE A 136 0.48 13.86 10.50
N LYS A 137 0.34 13.29 11.69
CA LYS A 137 -0.95 12.90 12.29
C LYS A 137 -1.94 14.05 12.49
N ASP A 138 -1.43 15.29 12.60
CA ASP A 138 -2.26 16.50 12.73
C ASP A 138 -2.85 16.98 11.39
N LYS A 139 -2.47 16.33 10.27
CA LYS A 139 -3.06 16.56 8.96
C LYS A 139 -4.22 15.61 8.70
N ASN A 140 -5.03 15.91 7.69
CA ASN A 140 -5.98 14.93 7.16
C ASN A 140 -5.22 13.87 6.36
N VAL A 141 -5.08 12.67 6.88
CA VAL A 141 -4.31 11.60 6.23
C VAL A 141 -5.22 10.41 5.95
N ILE A 142 -5.14 9.89 4.73
CA ILE A 142 -5.77 8.62 4.33
C ILE A 142 -4.66 7.64 3.99
N ILE A 143 -4.64 6.51 4.67
CA ILE A 143 -3.71 5.43 4.39
C ILE A 143 -4.50 4.26 3.82
N ALA A 144 -4.08 3.76 2.67
CA ALA A 144 -4.62 2.54 2.07
C ALA A 144 -3.46 1.65 1.60
N GLY A 145 -3.74 0.38 1.35
CA GLY A 145 -2.71 -0.51 0.85
C GLY A 145 -2.79 -1.92 1.42
N ASP A 146 -1.70 -2.66 1.30
CA ASP A 146 -1.56 -4.00 1.82
C ASP A 146 -0.65 -4.00 3.06
N PHE A 147 -1.28 -4.06 4.23
CA PHE A 147 -0.59 -4.05 5.53
C PHE A 147 0.05 -5.39 5.88
N ASN A 148 -0.32 -6.47 5.19
CA ASN A 148 0.16 -7.82 5.47
C ASN A 148 0.02 -8.24 6.94
N ILE A 149 -1.02 -7.75 7.62
CA ILE A 149 -1.39 -8.12 8.98
C ILE A 149 -2.90 -8.31 9.05
N ALA A 150 -3.33 -9.41 9.66
CA ALA A 150 -4.67 -9.54 10.21
C ALA A 150 -4.65 -8.97 11.63
N HIS A 151 -5.39 -7.88 11.87
CA HIS A 151 -5.36 -7.19 13.16
C HIS A 151 -6.09 -7.98 14.25
N GLN A 152 -7.28 -8.50 13.94
CA GLN A 152 -8.14 -9.20 14.88
C GLN A 152 -8.53 -10.59 14.37
N GLU A 153 -9.05 -11.44 15.25
CA GLU A 153 -9.49 -12.81 14.89
C GLU A 153 -10.55 -12.82 13.78
N ILE A 154 -11.42 -11.81 13.74
CA ILE A 154 -12.45 -11.67 12.71
C ILE A 154 -11.87 -11.47 11.29
N ASP A 155 -10.60 -11.06 11.18
CA ASP A 155 -9.94 -10.89 9.88
C ASP A 155 -9.50 -12.20 9.24
N LEU A 156 -9.64 -13.31 9.97
CA LEU A 156 -9.18 -14.63 9.55
C LEU A 156 -10.34 -15.64 9.54
N ALA A 157 -10.41 -16.43 8.47
CA ALA A 157 -11.37 -17.53 8.40
C ALA A 157 -11.08 -18.63 9.45
N ARG A 158 -9.82 -18.80 9.88
CA ARG A 158 -9.38 -19.81 10.84
C ARG A 158 -8.42 -19.22 11.87
N PRO A 159 -8.85 -18.34 12.77
CA PRO A 159 -7.96 -17.60 13.67
C PRO A 159 -7.19 -18.53 14.62
N LYS A 160 -7.84 -19.55 15.17
CA LYS A 160 -7.19 -20.54 16.07
C LYS A 160 -6.03 -21.29 15.39
N ALA A 161 -6.20 -21.68 14.13
CA ALA A 161 -5.17 -22.38 13.34
C ALA A 161 -4.01 -21.44 12.93
N ASN A 162 -4.26 -20.14 12.89
CA ASN A 162 -3.28 -19.13 12.50
C ASN A 162 -2.65 -18.40 13.70
N LYS A 163 -3.00 -18.79 14.92
CA LYS A 163 -2.45 -18.19 16.12
C LYS A 163 -0.91 -18.22 16.08
N ASN A 164 -0.32 -17.03 16.21
CA ASN A 164 1.13 -16.85 16.15
C ASN A 164 1.79 -17.20 14.80
N ASN A 165 1.04 -17.40 13.72
CA ASN A 165 1.62 -17.45 12.36
C ASN A 165 2.00 -16.04 11.89
N ILE A 166 2.89 -15.97 10.87
CA ILE A 166 3.18 -14.70 10.20
C ILE A 166 1.87 -14.03 9.73
N MET A 167 1.81 -12.71 9.76
CA MET A 167 0.65 -11.84 9.57
C MET A 167 -0.37 -11.86 10.74
N PHE A 168 -0.14 -12.66 11.79
CA PHE A 168 -1.03 -12.75 12.95
C PHE A 168 -0.27 -12.99 14.26
N THR A 169 1.01 -12.62 14.34
CA THR A 169 1.75 -12.62 15.61
C THR A 169 1.28 -11.47 16.50
N LEU A 170 1.53 -11.57 17.79
CA LEU A 170 1.18 -10.50 18.74
C LEU A 170 1.94 -9.20 18.41
N GLU A 171 3.21 -9.31 18.05
CA GLU A 171 4.08 -8.19 17.70
C GLU A 171 3.56 -7.44 16.45
N GLU A 172 3.11 -8.18 15.44
CA GLU A 172 2.54 -7.60 14.22
C GLU A 172 1.22 -6.88 14.53
N ARG A 173 0.32 -7.51 15.27
CA ARG A 173 -0.98 -6.93 15.63
C ARG A 173 -0.85 -5.63 16.41
N LYS A 174 0.13 -5.56 17.34
CA LYS A 174 0.47 -4.33 18.08
C LYS A 174 0.87 -3.17 17.17
N GLN A 175 1.41 -3.43 15.98
CA GLN A 175 1.74 -2.34 15.05
C GLN A 175 0.47 -1.62 14.55
N ILE A 176 -0.61 -2.37 14.32
CA ILE A 176 -1.91 -1.76 13.97
C ILE A 176 -2.52 -1.03 15.16
N ASP A 177 -2.41 -1.60 16.39
CA ASP A 177 -2.82 -0.90 17.61
C ASP A 177 -2.09 0.45 17.72
N SER A 178 -0.78 0.48 17.50
CA SER A 178 0.01 1.72 17.55
C SER A 178 -0.40 2.76 16.50
N ILE A 179 -0.80 2.34 15.29
CA ILE A 179 -1.36 3.27 14.28
C ILE A 179 -2.68 3.88 14.80
N ILE A 180 -3.53 3.08 15.43
CA ILE A 180 -4.79 3.56 16.02
C ILE A 180 -4.51 4.50 17.21
N GLU A 181 -3.54 4.20 18.06
CA GLU A 181 -3.11 5.05 19.18
C GLU A 181 -2.58 6.42 18.73
N LEU A 182 -2.02 6.53 17.52
CA LEU A 182 -1.67 7.82 16.90
C LEU A 182 -2.90 8.66 16.48
N GLY A 183 -4.12 8.13 16.61
CA GLY A 183 -5.37 8.81 16.28
C GLY A 183 -5.96 8.41 14.91
N PHE A 184 -5.37 7.45 14.20
CA PHE A 184 -5.95 6.94 12.97
C PHE A 184 -7.17 6.05 13.24
N ILE A 185 -8.11 6.05 12.33
CA ILE A 185 -9.35 5.30 12.43
C ILE A 185 -9.35 4.17 11.41
N ASP A 186 -9.54 2.94 11.88
CA ASP A 186 -9.84 1.81 11.00
C ASP A 186 -11.26 1.95 10.45
N THR A 187 -11.39 2.41 9.22
CA THR A 187 -12.68 2.68 8.58
C THR A 187 -13.48 1.42 8.25
N PHE A 188 -12.86 0.25 8.30
CA PHE A 188 -13.55 -1.03 8.13
C PHE A 188 -14.23 -1.48 9.44
N ARG A 189 -13.74 -0.99 10.59
CA ARG A 189 -14.22 -1.37 11.92
C ARG A 189 -15.22 -0.38 12.53
N LYS A 190 -15.40 0.77 11.92
CA LYS A 190 -16.24 1.85 12.46
C LYS A 190 -17.69 1.79 12.01
#